data_f30592c120e5ce8001d1f02bcc675f74
#
_entry.id   f30592c120e5ce8001d1f02bcc675f74
#
_cell.length_a   1.000
_cell.length_b   1.000
_cell.length_c   1.000
_cell.angle_alpha   90.00
_cell.angle_beta   90.00
_cell.angle_gamma   90.00
#
_symmetry.space_group_name_H-M   'P 1'
#
loop_
_entity.id
_entity.type
_entity.pdbx_description
1 polymer ?
#
loop_
_entity_poly.entity_id
_entity_poly.type
_entity_poly.pdbx_seq_one_letter_code
_entity_poly.pdbx_strand_id
1 'polypeptide(L)'
;MIDRLKSMNLNLVGLMIVGLMISTPYSSYXAQXXQSYQIPTMXXXLGXASNDDERFILHNELKALVRETLTDFDSAESLSELFALWPAGIATVGRGEEMVTVLSWNSERQDRTQDYGAFVIYGFDKAGQFENLKWTELVHDRREDPKDESRSYRVDDWPGAIYYDIILTHDGKTPVYTLLGWDGANAQVTRKVMETMVISNDYIRIGVPYLNRPDGIRKRHVLEYSDELQATLRYEPDNNRIVLDRLAPSDPSLAGATAFYGPTMSYDEYVWKDGKWAFTSNIAVRNSKDRERNRPYNATEN
;
A
#
# COMPACT_ATOMS: atom_id res chain seq x y z
N MET A 1 11.56 30.94 -14.10
CA MET A 1 11.33 30.14 -15.29
C MET A 1 10.05 29.34 -15.11
N ILE A 2 9.00 30.05 -14.72
CA ILE A 2 7.63 29.56 -14.54
C ILE A 2 6.70 30.58 -15.18
N ASP A 3 6.58 30.50 -16.49
CA ASP A 3 5.57 31.24 -17.22
C ASP A 3 5.51 30.72 -18.65
N ARG A 4 4.81 29.65 -18.86
CA ARG A 4 4.28 29.21 -20.17
C ARG A 4 3.47 27.92 -20.03
N LEU A 5 2.29 28.01 -19.45
CA LEU A 5 1.21 27.03 -19.65
C LEU A 5 -0.13 27.68 -19.31
N LYS A 6 -0.46 28.75 -20.07
CA LYS A 6 -1.83 29.24 -20.15
C LYS A 6 -2.17 29.38 -21.62
N SER A 7 -2.93 28.49 -22.11
CA SER A 7 -3.86 28.53 -23.24
C SER A 7 -3.97 27.16 -23.91
N MET A 8 -4.86 26.34 -23.41
CA MET A 8 -5.51 25.33 -24.24
C MET A 8 -7.01 25.35 -23.90
N ASN A 9 -7.75 26.00 -24.79
CA ASN A 9 -9.21 25.94 -24.77
C ASN A 9 -9.65 24.55 -25.18
N LEU A 10 -10.18 23.76 -24.23
CA LEU A 10 -10.90 22.54 -24.57
C LEU A 10 -12.33 22.91 -24.98
N ASN A 11 -12.58 22.90 -26.28
CA ASN A 11 -13.93 22.92 -26.81
C ASN A 11 -14.57 21.55 -26.60
N LEU A 12 -15.59 21.51 -25.75
CA LEU A 12 -16.48 20.36 -25.64
C LEU A 12 -17.24 20.16 -26.96
N VAL A 13 -16.85 19.17 -27.72
CA VAL A 13 -17.68 18.67 -28.83
C VAL A 13 -18.44 17.44 -28.29
N GLY A 14 -19.69 17.67 -27.92
CA GLY A 14 -20.61 16.59 -27.59
C GLY A 14 -20.90 15.75 -28.83
N LEU A 15 -20.34 14.55 -28.90
CA LEU A 15 -20.69 13.60 -29.95
C LEU A 15 -21.84 12.72 -29.46
N MET A 16 -23.04 12.97 -29.99
CA MET A 16 -24.21 12.15 -29.76
C MET A 16 -24.15 10.96 -30.73
N ILE A 17 -23.76 9.80 -30.22
CA ILE A 17 -23.79 8.57 -31.02
C ILE A 17 -25.11 7.84 -30.73
N VAL A 18 -26.00 7.86 -31.70
CA VAL A 18 -27.21 7.03 -31.70
C VAL A 18 -26.79 5.64 -32.17
N GLY A 19 -26.85 4.67 -31.26
CA GLY A 19 -26.34 3.34 -31.50
C GLY A 19 -27.28 2.40 -32.22
N LEU A 20 -26.76 1.61 -33.13
CA LEU A 20 -27.34 0.37 -33.60
C LEU A 20 -26.74 -0.76 -32.76
N MET A 21 -27.57 -1.46 -32.01
CA MET A 21 -27.13 -2.65 -31.25
C MET A 21 -26.77 -3.81 -32.21
N ILE A 22 -25.49 -4.03 -32.37
CA ILE A 22 -24.97 -5.32 -32.87
C ILE A 22 -24.21 -5.92 -31.66
N SER A 23 -24.77 -7.02 -31.16
CA SER A 23 -24.17 -7.76 -30.04
C SER A 23 -22.89 -8.47 -30.50
N THR A 24 -21.76 -7.87 -30.25
CA THR A 24 -20.44 -8.50 -30.43
C THR A 24 -19.65 -8.39 -29.12
N PRO A 25 -18.79 -9.36 -28.79
CA PRO A 25 -17.98 -9.32 -27.57
C PRO A 25 -17.01 -8.13 -27.51
N TYR A 26 -16.89 -7.34 -28.56
CA TYR A 26 -16.10 -6.12 -28.63
C TYR A 26 -16.67 -4.97 -27.79
N SER A 27 -17.95 -5.05 -27.40
CA SER A 27 -18.64 -3.99 -26.67
C SER A 27 -18.23 -3.90 -25.20
N SER A 28 -17.91 -5.03 -24.58
CA SER A 28 -17.51 -5.05 -23.15
C SER A 28 -16.11 -4.48 -22.93
N TYR A 29 -15.19 -4.85 -23.80
CA TYR A 29 -13.80 -4.37 -23.72
C TYR A 29 -13.69 -2.82 -23.81
N UNK A 30 -14.49 -2.38 -24.40
CA UNK A 30 -14.45 -1.05 -24.57
C UNK A 30 -14.99 -0.27 -23.49
N ALA A 31 -15.86 -0.89 -22.98
CA ALA A 31 -16.43 -0.27 -21.80
C ALA A 31 -15.44 -0.32 -20.60
N GLN A 32 -14.83 -1.40 -20.43
CA GLN A 32 -13.81 -1.60 -19.37
C GLN A 32 -12.60 -0.67 -19.49
N UNK A 33 -12.30 -0.54 -20.52
CA UNK A 33 -11.29 0.31 -20.82
C UNK A 33 -11.63 1.69 -20.53
N UNK A 34 -12.66 1.88 -20.50
CA UNK A 34 -13.14 3.06 -20.22
C UNK A 34 -13.16 3.36 -18.86
N GLN A 35 -13.54 2.44 -18.16
CA GLN A 35 -13.59 2.50 -16.70
C GLN A 35 -12.19 2.62 -16.08
N SER A 36 -11.26 1.80 -16.50
CA SER A 36 -9.87 1.85 -15.99
C SER A 36 -9.22 3.21 -16.20
N TYR A 37 -9.47 3.83 -17.34
CA TYR A 37 -8.96 5.18 -17.62
C TYR A 37 -9.63 6.29 -16.80
N GLN A 38 -10.81 6.05 -16.26
CA GLN A 38 -11.49 7.01 -15.39
C GLN A 38 -10.86 7.09 -13.99
N ILE A 39 -10.24 5.99 -13.53
CA ILE A 39 -9.65 5.92 -12.18
C ILE A 39 -8.55 6.98 -11.97
N PRO A 40 -7.56 7.13 -12.86
CA PRO A 40 -6.58 8.23 -12.71
C PRO A 40 -7.23 9.62 -12.71
N THR A 41 -8.25 9.80 -13.53
CA THR A 41 -9.00 11.08 -13.58
C THR A 41 -9.70 11.35 -12.27
N MET A 42 -10.32 10.35 -11.70
CA MET A 42 -10.96 10.42 -10.40
C MET A 42 -9.98 10.69 -9.25
N UNK A 43 -8.85 10.16 -9.37
CA UNK A 43 -7.86 10.37 -8.43
C UNK A 43 -7.31 11.70 -8.51
N UNK A 44 -7.44 12.40 -9.69
CA UNK A 44 -7.04 13.66 -9.88
C UNK A 44 -8.01 14.59 -9.44
N UNK A 45 -9.22 14.21 -9.40
CA UNK A 45 -10.20 14.93 -9.02
C UNK A 45 -10.32 15.02 -7.67
N LEU A 46 -10.18 13.81 -6.80
CA LEU A 46 -10.14 13.69 -5.35
C LEU A 46 -9.06 14.59 -4.72
N GLY A 47 -7.89 14.58 -5.23
CA GLY A 47 -6.79 15.44 -4.81
C GLY A 47 -7.08 16.97 -4.97
N UNK A 48 -7.94 17.27 -5.87
CA UNK A 48 -8.19 18.56 -6.12
C UNK A 48 -9.40 19.10 -5.57
N ALA A 49 -10.08 18.28 -4.64
CA ALA A 49 -11.35 18.64 -4.01
C ALA A 49 -11.18 19.83 -3.04
N SER A 50 -12.12 20.72 -3.09
CA SER A 50 -11.99 22.02 -2.38
C SER A 50 -12.41 21.97 -0.90
N ASN A 51 -13.13 20.93 -0.51
CA ASN A 51 -13.67 20.79 0.85
C ASN A 51 -13.94 19.30 1.16
N ASP A 52 -14.22 19.01 2.42
CA ASP A 52 -14.40 17.63 2.89
C ASP A 52 -15.67 16.96 2.35
N ASP A 53 -16.74 17.72 2.08
CA ASP A 53 -17.96 17.15 1.48
C ASP A 53 -17.68 16.66 0.06
N GLU A 54 -17.01 17.47 -0.72
CA GLU A 54 -16.59 17.11 -2.08
C GLU A 54 -15.64 15.92 -2.07
N ARG A 55 -14.67 15.91 -1.15
CA ARG A 55 -13.75 14.77 -0.97
C ARG A 55 -14.50 13.49 -0.65
N PHE A 56 -15.46 13.57 0.27
CA PHE A 56 -16.27 12.40 0.67
C PHE A 56 -17.04 11.83 -0.52
N ILE A 57 -17.66 12.70 -1.34
CA ILE A 57 -18.41 12.28 -2.53
C ILE A 57 -17.45 11.59 -3.52
N LEU A 58 -16.35 12.24 -3.89
CA LEU A 58 -15.39 11.73 -4.86
C LEU A 58 -14.72 10.43 -4.38
N HIS A 59 -14.42 10.33 -3.09
CA HIS A 59 -13.85 9.14 -2.48
C HIS A 59 -14.80 7.94 -2.62
N ASN A 60 -16.10 8.15 -2.37
CA ASN A 60 -17.11 7.09 -2.51
C ASN A 60 -17.38 6.73 -3.97
N GLU A 61 -17.36 7.72 -4.87
CA GLU A 61 -17.46 7.47 -6.32
C GLU A 61 -16.27 6.66 -6.82
N LEU A 62 -15.07 6.97 -6.36
CA LEU A 62 -13.88 6.20 -6.70
C LEU A 62 -14.01 4.75 -6.21
N LYS A 63 -14.46 4.54 -4.97
CA LYS A 63 -14.75 3.18 -4.46
C LYS A 63 -15.74 2.43 -5.34
N ALA A 64 -16.82 3.10 -5.73
CA ALA A 64 -17.86 2.51 -6.59
C ALA A 64 -17.27 2.13 -7.96
N LEU A 65 -16.50 3.02 -8.55
CA LEU A 65 -15.84 2.79 -9.83
C LEU A 65 -14.88 1.60 -9.76
N VAL A 66 -14.07 1.50 -8.71
CA VAL A 66 -13.15 0.36 -8.52
C VAL A 66 -13.93 -0.95 -8.34
N ARG A 67 -15.01 -0.95 -7.53
CA ARG A 67 -15.87 -2.15 -7.39
C ARG A 67 -16.44 -2.60 -8.74
N GLU A 68 -16.98 -1.66 -9.50
CA GLU A 68 -17.55 -1.93 -10.82
C GLU A 68 -16.47 -2.50 -11.74
N THR A 69 -15.30 -1.84 -11.80
CA THR A 69 -14.18 -2.29 -12.61
C THR A 69 -13.74 -3.70 -12.22
N LEU A 70 -13.60 -3.99 -10.92
CA LEU A 70 -13.18 -5.32 -10.43
C LEU A 70 -14.25 -6.40 -10.61
N THR A 71 -15.54 -6.01 -10.67
CA THR A 71 -16.64 -6.94 -10.92
C THR A 71 -16.71 -7.34 -12.40
N ASP A 72 -16.43 -6.41 -13.28
CA ASP A 72 -16.59 -6.57 -14.72
C ASP A 72 -15.36 -7.12 -15.43
N PHE A 73 -14.29 -7.46 -14.70
CA PHE A 73 -13.08 -8.01 -15.30
C PHE A 73 -13.37 -9.33 -16.03
N ASP A 74 -12.95 -9.37 -17.26
CA ASP A 74 -13.08 -10.55 -18.13
C ASP A 74 -11.72 -11.07 -18.64
N SER A 75 -10.61 -10.39 -18.33
CA SER A 75 -9.29 -10.79 -18.84
C SER A 75 -8.11 -10.32 -17.96
N ALA A 76 -7.01 -11.03 -18.07
CA ALA A 76 -5.73 -10.71 -17.50
C ALA A 76 -5.21 -9.35 -17.95
N GLU A 77 -5.46 -9.06 -19.21
CA GLU A 77 -5.00 -7.85 -19.88
C GLU A 77 -5.64 -6.60 -19.25
N SER A 78 -6.97 -6.65 -19.05
CA SER A 78 -7.72 -5.55 -18.41
C SER A 78 -7.23 -5.28 -16.98
N LEU A 79 -6.96 -6.32 -16.21
CA LEU A 79 -6.43 -6.19 -14.83
C LEU A 79 -5.02 -5.62 -14.85
N SER A 80 -4.17 -6.04 -15.78
CA SER A 80 -2.81 -5.49 -15.94
C SER A 80 -2.86 -4.01 -16.32
N GLU A 81 -3.81 -3.61 -17.15
CA GLU A 81 -4.04 -2.20 -17.48
C GLU A 81 -4.47 -1.40 -16.25
N LEU A 82 -5.40 -1.92 -15.45
CA LEU A 82 -5.80 -1.28 -14.20
C LEU A 82 -4.58 -1.07 -13.29
N PHE A 83 -3.75 -2.09 -13.12
CA PHE A 83 -2.56 -2.01 -12.26
C PHE A 83 -1.56 -0.99 -12.82
N ALA A 84 -1.35 -0.95 -14.12
CA ALA A 84 -0.44 -0.01 -14.78
C ALA A 84 -0.91 1.45 -14.68
N LEU A 85 -2.22 1.66 -14.62
CA LEU A 85 -2.84 2.99 -14.52
C LEU A 85 -3.08 3.44 -13.07
N TRP A 86 -2.88 2.55 -12.09
CA TRP A 86 -3.19 2.86 -10.70
C TRP A 86 -2.27 3.97 -10.17
N PRO A 87 -2.82 5.12 -9.75
CA PRO A 87 -1.99 6.30 -9.44
C PRO A 87 -1.55 6.41 -7.98
N ALA A 88 -1.87 5.43 -7.14
CA ALA A 88 -1.62 5.48 -5.69
C ALA A 88 -0.90 4.22 -5.22
N GLY A 89 -1.17 3.75 -4.03
CA GLY A 89 -0.50 2.56 -3.50
C GLY A 89 -0.92 1.27 -4.20
N ILE A 90 0.02 0.57 -4.77
CA ILE A 90 -0.18 -0.77 -5.31
C ILE A 90 0.97 -1.67 -4.86
N ALA A 91 0.63 -2.84 -4.35
CA ALA A 91 1.60 -3.84 -3.93
C ALA A 91 1.14 -5.22 -4.39
N THR A 92 2.01 -5.93 -5.10
CA THR A 92 1.71 -7.27 -5.65
C THR A 92 2.81 -8.26 -5.28
N VAL A 93 2.43 -9.46 -4.88
CA VAL A 93 3.38 -10.53 -4.56
C VAL A 93 2.80 -11.90 -4.93
N GLY A 94 3.68 -12.87 -5.05
CA GLY A 94 3.31 -14.27 -5.28
C GLY A 94 3.07 -14.60 -6.72
N ARG A 95 2.64 -15.83 -6.96
CA ARG A 95 2.29 -16.37 -8.28
C ARG A 95 1.17 -17.39 -8.12
N GLY A 96 0.36 -17.56 -9.17
CA GLY A 96 -0.73 -18.51 -9.14
C GLY A 96 -1.65 -18.30 -7.94
N GLU A 97 -2.01 -19.37 -7.27
CA GLU A 97 -2.95 -19.33 -6.13
C GLU A 97 -2.48 -18.46 -4.95
N GLU A 98 -1.19 -18.16 -4.87
CA GLU A 98 -0.63 -17.31 -3.82
C GLU A 98 -0.46 -15.85 -4.27
N MET A 99 -0.85 -15.51 -5.49
CA MET A 99 -0.76 -14.14 -5.97
C MET A 99 -1.80 -13.27 -5.27
N VAL A 100 -1.33 -12.15 -4.73
CA VAL A 100 -2.18 -11.14 -4.08
C VAL A 100 -1.72 -9.77 -4.54
N THR A 101 -2.70 -8.92 -4.88
CA THR A 101 -2.48 -7.50 -5.14
C THR A 101 -3.34 -6.69 -4.17
N VAL A 102 -2.74 -5.67 -3.57
CA VAL A 102 -3.46 -4.68 -2.76
C VAL A 102 -3.40 -3.34 -3.47
N LEU A 103 -4.57 -2.80 -3.81
CA LEU A 103 -4.75 -1.43 -4.29
C LEU A 103 -5.16 -0.58 -3.10
N SER A 104 -4.54 0.60 -2.93
CA SER A 104 -4.87 1.47 -1.80
C SER A 104 -4.66 2.95 -2.16
N TRP A 105 -5.41 3.82 -1.51
CA TRP A 105 -5.29 5.28 -1.67
C TRP A 105 -5.80 5.99 -0.41
N ASN A 106 -5.49 7.27 -0.31
CA ASN A 106 -6.00 8.13 0.75
C ASN A 106 -6.75 9.33 0.18
N SER A 107 -7.53 9.95 1.03
CA SER A 107 -8.17 11.24 0.84
C SER A 107 -7.88 12.07 2.10
N GLU A 108 -6.99 13.04 1.98
CA GLU A 108 -6.62 13.90 3.11
C GLU A 108 -7.69 14.97 3.33
N ARG A 109 -8.20 15.06 4.54
CA ARG A 109 -9.22 16.04 4.95
C ARG A 109 -8.56 17.40 5.25
N GLN A 110 -9.43 18.43 5.37
CA GLN A 110 -8.97 19.78 5.70
C GLN A 110 -8.24 19.88 7.05
N ASP A 111 -8.58 19.00 7.99
CA ASP A 111 -7.91 18.92 9.29
C ASP A 111 -6.65 18.05 9.27
N ARG A 112 -6.24 17.61 8.07
CA ARG A 112 -5.08 16.74 7.82
C ARG A 112 -5.25 15.29 8.29
N THR A 113 -6.42 14.90 8.79
CA THR A 113 -6.72 13.49 9.01
C THR A 113 -7.02 12.81 7.68
N GLN A 114 -7.00 11.47 7.66
CA GLN A 114 -7.06 10.70 6.44
C GLN A 114 -8.32 9.83 6.36
N ASP A 115 -8.85 9.69 5.16
CA ASP A 115 -9.76 8.60 4.80
C ASP A 115 -9.02 7.67 3.83
N TYR A 116 -9.22 6.37 3.98
CA TYR A 116 -8.56 5.37 3.16
C TYR A 116 -9.54 4.53 2.37
N GLY A 117 -9.12 4.11 1.18
CA GLY A 117 -9.77 3.07 0.41
C GLY A 117 -8.75 2.00 0.06
N ALA A 118 -9.16 0.74 0.10
CA ALA A 118 -8.30 -0.35 -0.36
C ALA A 118 -9.11 -1.57 -0.81
N PHE A 119 -8.51 -2.32 -1.73
CA PHE A 119 -9.03 -3.58 -2.22
C PHE A 119 -7.91 -4.62 -2.25
N VAL A 120 -8.21 -5.81 -1.76
CA VAL A 120 -7.33 -6.99 -1.85
C VAL A 120 -7.88 -7.86 -2.97
N ILE A 121 -7.03 -8.17 -3.95
CA ILE A 121 -7.36 -9.00 -5.13
C ILE A 121 -6.57 -10.30 -5.00
N TYR A 122 -7.24 -11.44 -5.13
CA TYR A 122 -6.67 -12.77 -4.89
C TYR A 122 -7.46 -13.84 -5.64
N GLY A 123 -7.09 -15.10 -5.47
CA GLY A 123 -7.83 -16.22 -6.04
C GLY A 123 -7.45 -16.57 -7.48
N PHE A 124 -6.25 -16.19 -7.90
CA PHE A 124 -5.70 -16.61 -9.19
C PHE A 124 -5.52 -18.14 -9.19
N ASP A 125 -5.68 -18.77 -10.34
CA ASP A 125 -5.42 -20.20 -10.45
C ASP A 125 -3.91 -20.49 -10.54
N LYS A 126 -3.53 -21.76 -10.61
CA LYS A 126 -2.12 -22.19 -10.68
C LYS A 126 -1.35 -21.64 -11.89
N ALA A 127 -2.06 -21.34 -12.96
CA ALA A 127 -1.50 -20.74 -14.17
C ALA A 127 -1.52 -19.21 -14.14
N GLY A 128 -2.04 -18.60 -13.06
CA GLY A 128 -2.21 -17.16 -12.94
C GLY A 128 -3.39 -16.63 -13.75
N GLN A 129 -4.37 -17.48 -14.08
CA GLN A 129 -5.55 -17.08 -14.84
C GLN A 129 -6.70 -16.66 -13.92
N PHE A 130 -7.72 -16.06 -14.49
CA PHE A 130 -8.73 -15.24 -13.79
C PHE A 130 -10.04 -15.96 -13.47
N GLU A 131 -10.19 -17.24 -13.82
CA GLU A 131 -11.46 -17.95 -13.68
C GLU A 131 -12.05 -17.93 -12.26
N ASN A 132 -11.18 -17.74 -11.26
CA ASN A 132 -11.57 -17.71 -9.85
C ASN A 132 -11.18 -16.42 -9.15
N LEU A 133 -10.90 -15.35 -9.90
CA LEU A 133 -10.49 -14.07 -9.33
C LEU A 133 -11.53 -13.56 -8.33
N LYS A 134 -11.05 -13.16 -7.19
CA LYS A 134 -11.84 -12.59 -6.09
C LYS A 134 -11.23 -11.27 -5.66
N TRP A 135 -12.08 -10.44 -5.09
CA TRP A 135 -11.60 -9.22 -4.45
C TRP A 135 -12.43 -8.92 -3.21
N THR A 136 -11.84 -8.19 -2.30
CA THR A 136 -12.51 -7.77 -1.06
C THR A 136 -12.10 -6.34 -0.76
N GLU A 137 -13.07 -5.47 -0.49
CA GLU A 137 -12.80 -4.12 -0.02
C GLU A 137 -12.39 -4.15 1.46
N LEU A 138 -11.37 -3.37 1.81
CA LEU A 138 -11.03 -3.06 3.19
C LEU A 138 -11.76 -1.76 3.57
N VAL A 139 -12.67 -1.85 4.51
CA VAL A 139 -13.49 -0.70 4.94
C VAL A 139 -12.78 0.05 6.06
N HIS A 140 -12.37 1.26 5.78
CA HIS A 140 -11.70 2.11 6.76
C HIS A 140 -12.64 2.48 7.91
N ASP A 141 -12.26 2.11 9.12
CA ASP A 141 -12.98 2.48 10.34
C ASP A 141 -12.12 3.42 11.18
N ARG A 142 -12.45 4.70 11.16
CA ARG A 142 -11.74 5.76 11.90
C ARG A 142 -11.76 5.59 13.42
N ARG A 143 -12.62 4.73 13.96
CA ARG A 143 -12.70 4.45 15.40
C ARG A 143 -11.58 3.51 15.85
N GLU A 144 -10.96 2.81 14.90
CA GLU A 144 -9.88 1.90 15.19
C GLU A 144 -8.58 2.66 15.48
N ASP A 145 -7.84 2.23 16.49
CA ASP A 145 -6.52 2.81 16.79
C ASP A 145 -5.47 2.13 15.89
N PRO A 146 -4.92 2.85 14.90
CA PRO A 146 -3.90 2.25 14.04
C PRO A 146 -2.61 1.89 14.78
N LYS A 147 -2.42 2.35 16.02
CA LYS A 147 -1.25 2.06 16.85
C LYS A 147 -1.40 0.82 17.72
N ASP A 148 -2.57 0.18 17.75
CA ASP A 148 -2.73 -1.05 18.54
C ASP A 148 -2.02 -2.22 17.85
N GLU A 149 -0.81 -2.50 18.27
CA GLU A 149 0.04 -3.58 17.72
C GLU A 149 -0.42 -4.98 18.12
N SER A 150 -1.40 -5.08 19.02
CA SER A 150 -1.93 -6.36 19.53
C SER A 150 -3.23 -6.79 18.85
N ARG A 151 -3.90 -5.87 18.14
CA ARG A 151 -5.22 -6.11 17.58
C ARG A 151 -5.16 -6.79 16.21
N SER A 152 -6.12 -7.67 15.94
CA SER A 152 -6.44 -8.17 14.60
C SER A 152 -7.63 -7.41 14.04
N TYR A 153 -7.64 -7.18 12.77
CA TYR A 153 -8.71 -6.50 12.05
C TYR A 153 -9.32 -7.42 11.01
N ARG A 154 -10.61 -7.26 10.81
CA ARG A 154 -11.34 -7.83 9.67
C ARG A 154 -11.40 -6.77 8.57
N VAL A 155 -11.99 -7.16 7.46
CA VAL A 155 -12.14 -6.28 6.30
C VAL A 155 -13.06 -5.08 6.56
N ASP A 156 -13.96 -5.20 7.55
CA ASP A 156 -14.94 -4.17 7.90
C ASP A 156 -14.56 -3.27 9.09
N ASP A 157 -13.37 -3.49 9.68
CA ASP A 157 -12.85 -2.66 10.79
C ASP A 157 -11.36 -2.30 10.59
N TRP A 158 -10.95 -2.09 9.34
CA TRP A 158 -9.57 -1.80 8.98
C TRP A 158 -9.17 -0.36 9.36
N PRO A 159 -8.01 -0.13 10.02
CA PRO A 159 -7.61 1.22 10.48
C PRO A 159 -7.05 2.15 9.40
N GLY A 160 -6.80 1.66 8.19
CA GLY A 160 -6.34 2.49 7.06
C GLY A 160 -4.82 2.56 6.91
N ALA A 161 -4.37 2.48 5.66
CA ALA A 161 -3.00 2.74 5.23
C ALA A 161 -2.91 2.73 3.71
N ILE A 162 -1.89 3.37 3.15
CA ILE A 162 -1.47 3.14 1.76
C ILE A 162 -0.36 2.09 1.77
N TYR A 163 -0.61 0.94 1.17
CA TYR A 163 0.38 -0.13 1.08
C TYR A 163 1.24 0.05 -0.17
N TYR A 164 2.54 0.12 0.02
CA TYR A 164 3.50 0.30 -1.07
C TYR A 164 4.37 -0.93 -1.32
N ASP A 165 4.31 -1.92 -0.41
CA ASP A 165 5.04 -3.18 -0.60
C ASP A 165 4.31 -4.32 0.10
N ILE A 166 4.51 -5.54 -0.41
CA ILE A 166 3.94 -6.75 0.16
C ILE A 166 4.95 -7.90 -0.01
N ILE A 167 5.18 -8.63 1.07
CA ILE A 167 6.15 -9.73 1.10
C ILE A 167 5.40 -11.02 1.40
N LEU A 168 5.64 -12.06 0.61
CA LEU A 168 5.09 -13.40 0.83
C LEU A 168 6.13 -14.26 1.56
N THR A 169 5.71 -14.82 2.68
CA THR A 169 6.45 -15.82 3.45
C THR A 169 5.51 -16.99 3.77
N HIS A 170 6.06 -18.04 4.36
CA HIS A 170 5.26 -19.23 4.67
C HIS A 170 5.49 -19.71 6.10
N ASP A 171 4.40 -20.01 6.82
CA ASP A 171 4.44 -20.76 8.07
C ASP A 171 3.89 -22.17 7.76
N GLY A 172 4.81 -23.11 7.57
CA GLY A 172 4.47 -24.42 7.02
C GLY A 172 3.91 -24.28 5.62
N LYS A 173 2.63 -24.62 5.44
CA LYS A 173 1.91 -24.48 4.16
C LYS A 173 1.04 -23.23 4.09
N THR A 174 1.02 -22.42 5.15
CA THR A 174 0.16 -21.23 5.21
C THR A 174 0.90 -20.04 4.62
N PRO A 175 0.39 -19.44 3.52
CA PRO A 175 0.94 -18.17 3.03
C PRO A 175 0.67 -17.06 4.03
N VAL A 176 1.70 -16.29 4.33
CA VAL A 176 1.62 -15.10 5.19
C VAL A 176 2.09 -13.90 4.38
N TYR A 177 1.21 -12.92 4.24
CA TYR A 177 1.47 -11.70 3.49
C TYR A 177 1.83 -10.60 4.49
N THR A 178 2.99 -9.98 4.34
CA THR A 178 3.42 -8.87 5.17
C THR A 178 3.32 -7.59 4.36
N LEU A 179 2.49 -6.67 4.82
CA LEU A 179 2.21 -5.40 4.16
C LEU A 179 3.07 -4.31 4.78
N LEU A 180 3.73 -3.51 3.94
CA LEU A 180 4.42 -2.30 4.36
C LEU A 180 3.62 -1.11 3.86
N GLY A 181 3.25 -0.22 4.79
CA GLY A 181 2.33 0.86 4.50
C GLY A 181 2.73 2.20 5.11
N TRP A 182 2.00 3.20 4.67
CA TRP A 182 2.10 4.58 5.13
C TRP A 182 0.71 5.06 5.58
N ASP A 183 0.67 5.72 6.72
CA ASP A 183 -0.52 6.40 7.23
C ASP A 183 -0.15 7.86 7.53
N GLY A 184 -0.83 8.80 6.85
CA GLY A 184 -0.63 10.24 7.00
C GLY A 184 -1.13 10.80 8.32
N ALA A 185 -1.84 9.99 9.07
CA ALA A 185 -2.34 10.28 10.42
C ALA A 185 -2.98 11.65 10.59
N ASN A 186 -2.18 12.71 10.81
CA ASN A 186 -2.69 14.07 11.03
C ASN A 186 -1.60 15.13 10.80
N ALA A 187 -1.88 16.39 11.14
CA ALA A 187 -0.98 17.52 10.92
C ALA A 187 0.32 17.50 11.75
N GLN A 188 0.48 16.57 12.66
CA GLN A 188 1.63 16.54 13.57
C GLN A 188 2.48 15.28 13.41
N VAL A 189 1.86 14.18 13.02
CA VAL A 189 2.53 12.89 12.94
C VAL A 189 2.17 12.15 11.66
N THR A 190 3.12 11.39 11.20
CA THR A 190 3.00 10.41 10.11
C THR A 190 3.43 9.05 10.65
N ARG A 191 2.95 7.97 10.02
CA ARG A 191 3.29 6.59 10.44
C ARG A 191 3.78 5.74 9.28
N LYS A 192 4.71 4.86 9.58
CA LYS A 192 4.99 3.67 8.78
C LYS A 192 4.40 2.47 9.49
N VAL A 193 3.77 1.58 8.73
CA VAL A 193 3.06 0.43 9.29
C VAL A 193 3.59 -0.85 8.62
N MET A 194 3.99 -1.80 9.45
CA MET A 194 4.25 -3.18 9.05
C MET A 194 3.17 -4.04 9.68
N GLU A 195 2.41 -4.76 8.87
CA GLU A 195 1.37 -5.65 9.40
C GLU A 195 1.25 -6.92 8.57
N THR A 196 0.79 -7.97 9.18
CA THR A 196 0.69 -9.27 8.56
C THR A 196 -0.76 -9.61 8.22
N MET A 197 -0.96 -10.30 7.12
CA MET A 197 -2.27 -10.68 6.61
C MET A 197 -2.25 -12.15 6.22
N VAL A 198 -3.36 -12.84 6.47
CA VAL A 198 -3.61 -14.18 5.93
C VAL A 198 -4.95 -14.20 5.21
N ILE A 199 -5.04 -15.03 4.20
CA ILE A 199 -6.27 -15.30 3.44
C ILE A 199 -6.56 -16.80 3.56
N SER A 200 -7.72 -17.15 4.06
CA SER A 200 -8.12 -18.55 4.26
C SER A 200 -9.60 -18.70 3.99
N ASN A 201 -9.97 -19.56 3.02
CA ASN A 201 -11.37 -19.80 2.63
C ASN A 201 -12.15 -18.48 2.42
N ASP A 202 -11.51 -17.55 1.68
CA ASP A 202 -12.08 -16.22 1.36
C ASP A 202 -12.26 -15.28 2.56
N TYR A 203 -11.71 -15.66 3.69
CA TYR A 203 -11.67 -14.81 4.87
C TYR A 203 -10.30 -14.14 4.99
N ILE A 204 -10.29 -12.82 4.98
CA ILE A 204 -9.08 -12.01 5.12
C ILE A 204 -8.99 -11.55 6.59
N ARG A 205 -7.85 -11.80 7.19
CA ARG A 205 -7.53 -11.28 8.53
C ARG A 205 -6.24 -10.46 8.45
N ILE A 206 -6.32 -9.24 8.91
CA ILE A 206 -5.20 -8.31 8.99
C ILE A 206 -4.74 -8.24 10.45
N GLY A 207 -3.44 -8.17 10.68
CA GLY A 207 -2.87 -8.24 12.01
C GLY A 207 -2.95 -9.67 12.58
N VAL A 208 -2.08 -10.54 12.09
CA VAL A 208 -1.92 -11.89 12.64
C VAL A 208 -0.57 -11.97 13.40
N PRO A 209 -0.42 -12.87 14.40
CA PRO A 209 0.68 -12.80 15.37
C PRO A 209 1.99 -13.40 14.83
N TYR A 210 2.61 -12.70 13.88
CA TYR A 210 3.85 -13.16 13.22
C TYR A 210 5.07 -12.28 13.50
N LEU A 211 4.95 -11.18 14.29
CA LEU A 211 6.09 -10.33 14.63
C LEU A 211 6.61 -10.72 16.01
N ASN A 212 7.78 -11.38 16.05
CA ASN A 212 8.39 -11.85 17.29
C ASN A 212 9.39 -10.80 17.79
N ARG A 213 9.01 -10.07 18.84
CA ARG A 213 9.78 -8.99 19.44
C ARG A 213 10.24 -9.38 20.86
N PRO A 214 11.25 -8.70 21.42
CA PRO A 214 11.69 -8.98 22.80
C PRO A 214 10.59 -8.81 23.86
N ASP A 215 9.62 -7.93 23.59
CA ASP A 215 8.49 -7.67 24.48
C ASP A 215 7.25 -8.53 24.18
N GLY A 216 7.40 -9.54 23.30
CA GLY A 216 6.33 -10.48 22.96
C GLY A 216 5.96 -10.51 21.48
N ILE A 217 5.01 -11.37 21.15
CA ILE A 217 4.50 -11.51 19.79
C ILE A 217 3.55 -10.36 19.50
N ARG A 218 3.75 -9.69 18.38
CA ARG A 218 2.90 -8.60 17.90
C ARG A 218 2.29 -8.94 16.54
N LYS A 219 1.24 -8.21 16.19
CA LYS A 219 0.49 -8.41 14.94
C LYS A 219 0.78 -7.31 13.93
N ARG A 220 1.34 -6.21 14.42
CA ARG A 220 1.71 -5.04 13.64
C ARG A 220 2.89 -4.35 14.33
N HIS A 221 3.61 -3.52 13.58
CA HIS A 221 4.64 -2.61 14.09
C HIS A 221 4.38 -1.24 13.48
N VAL A 222 4.26 -0.22 14.31
CA VAL A 222 3.96 1.14 13.90
C VAL A 222 5.09 2.09 14.30
N LEU A 223 5.69 2.74 13.31
CA LEU A 223 6.63 3.83 13.52
C LEU A 223 5.84 5.14 13.42
N GLU A 224 5.62 5.82 14.54
CA GLU A 224 4.96 7.13 14.55
C GLU A 224 6.01 8.21 14.79
N TYR A 225 6.07 9.21 13.93
CA TYR A 225 7.11 10.24 13.94
C TYR A 225 6.57 11.56 13.42
N SER A 226 7.35 12.64 13.58
CA SER A 226 7.00 14.00 13.12
C SER A 226 6.62 14.02 11.63
N ASP A 227 5.52 14.69 11.29
CA ASP A 227 5.09 14.91 9.90
C ASP A 227 6.14 15.66 9.07
N GLU A 228 7.05 16.39 9.72
CA GLU A 228 8.13 17.14 9.05
C GLU A 228 9.30 16.25 8.61
N LEU A 229 9.32 14.97 9.03
CA LEU A 229 10.43 14.05 8.81
C LEU A 229 10.00 12.86 7.95
N GLN A 230 10.96 12.03 7.62
CA GLN A 230 10.70 10.79 6.88
C GLN A 230 11.40 9.62 7.56
N ALA A 231 10.69 8.54 7.80
CA ALA A 231 11.24 7.31 8.34
C ALA A 231 11.23 6.20 7.30
N THR A 232 12.23 5.36 7.37
CA THR A 232 12.39 4.18 6.52
C THR A 232 11.63 2.98 7.11
N LEU A 233 10.93 2.27 6.25
CA LEU A 233 10.44 0.91 6.47
C LEU A 233 10.42 0.27 5.09
N ARG A 234 11.32 -0.69 4.83
CA ARG A 234 11.46 -1.28 3.50
C ARG A 234 11.93 -2.73 3.57
N TYR A 235 11.55 -3.50 2.58
CA TYR A 235 12.06 -4.86 2.40
C TYR A 235 13.37 -4.84 1.58
N GLU A 236 14.32 -5.64 2.00
CA GLU A 236 15.58 -5.88 1.29
C GLU A 236 15.61 -7.33 0.81
N PRO A 237 15.21 -7.60 -0.44
CA PRO A 237 15.10 -8.99 -0.92
C PRO A 237 16.44 -9.73 -0.95
N ASP A 238 17.55 -9.06 -1.25
CA ASP A 238 18.87 -9.65 -1.27
C ASP A 238 19.28 -10.23 0.10
N ASN A 239 18.76 -9.67 1.17
CA ASN A 239 19.06 -10.06 2.55
C ASN A 239 17.87 -10.77 3.23
N ASN A 240 16.73 -10.86 2.53
CA ASN A 240 15.48 -11.42 3.03
C ASN A 240 15.09 -10.84 4.39
N ARG A 241 15.13 -9.50 4.47
CA ARG A 241 14.83 -8.78 5.73
C ARG A 241 14.03 -7.49 5.48
N ILE A 242 13.31 -7.08 6.50
CA ILE A 242 12.64 -5.77 6.54
C ILE A 242 13.49 -4.89 7.46
N VAL A 243 13.89 -3.73 6.95
CA VAL A 243 14.71 -2.75 7.68
C VAL A 243 13.84 -1.54 8.01
N LEU A 244 13.97 -1.03 9.22
CA LEU A 244 13.21 0.11 9.70
C LEU A 244 14.10 1.05 10.52
N ASP A 245 13.81 2.34 10.44
CA ASP A 245 14.49 3.33 11.27
C ASP A 245 14.15 3.15 12.75
N ARG A 246 15.15 3.32 13.58
CA ARG A 246 14.97 3.48 15.01
C ARG A 246 14.61 4.94 15.29
N LEU A 247 13.54 5.16 16.04
CA LEU A 247 13.05 6.51 16.34
C LEU A 247 13.42 6.93 17.76
N ALA A 248 13.69 8.22 17.94
CA ALA A 248 13.87 8.83 19.25
C ALA A 248 13.32 10.25 19.23
N PRO A 249 12.97 10.79 20.40
CA PRO A 249 12.58 12.20 20.49
C PRO A 249 13.79 13.11 20.24
N SER A 250 13.53 14.28 19.67
CA SER A 250 14.57 15.29 19.41
C SER A 250 15.23 15.82 20.70
N ASP A 251 14.54 15.70 21.83
CA ASP A 251 15.03 16.01 23.16
C ASP A 251 14.46 14.98 24.15
N PRO A 252 15.26 14.48 25.12
CA PRO A 252 14.76 13.48 26.08
C PRO A 252 13.54 13.90 26.89
N SER A 253 13.34 15.20 27.12
CA SER A 253 12.16 15.71 27.85
C SER A 253 10.85 15.51 27.03
N LEU A 254 10.96 15.25 25.73
CA LEU A 254 9.81 15.03 24.82
C LEU A 254 9.47 13.54 24.66
N ALA A 255 9.99 12.68 25.54
CA ALA A 255 9.69 11.26 25.50
C ALA A 255 8.17 11.01 25.61
N GLY A 256 7.63 10.26 24.64
CA GLY A 256 6.18 9.99 24.53
C GLY A 256 5.42 10.96 23.63
N ALA A 257 6.01 12.10 23.26
CA ALA A 257 5.40 13.06 22.33
C ALA A 257 5.90 12.80 20.90
N THR A 258 5.25 11.87 20.19
CA THR A 258 5.73 11.34 18.91
C THR A 258 5.81 12.38 17.79
N ALA A 259 5.12 13.51 17.92
CA ALA A 259 5.27 14.65 17.02
C ALA A 259 6.69 15.24 17.00
N PHE A 260 7.54 14.85 17.96
CA PHE A 260 8.94 15.28 18.05
C PHE A 260 9.92 14.12 17.85
N TYR A 261 9.44 12.97 17.37
CA TYR A 261 10.28 11.80 17.10
C TYR A 261 10.77 11.83 15.65
N GLY A 262 11.99 11.35 15.47
CA GLY A 262 12.57 11.15 14.14
C GLY A 262 13.62 10.05 14.13
N PRO A 263 14.14 9.71 12.95
CA PRO A 263 15.18 8.69 12.79
C PRO A 263 16.48 9.05 13.52
N THR A 264 17.10 8.06 14.18
CA THR A 264 18.34 8.21 14.95
C THR A 264 19.60 7.85 14.17
N MET A 265 19.48 7.56 12.85
CA MET A 265 20.56 7.01 12.03
C MET A 265 20.99 5.59 12.44
N SER A 266 20.21 4.95 13.31
CA SER A 266 20.32 3.52 13.65
C SER A 266 19.11 2.79 13.09
N TYR A 267 19.29 1.53 12.79
CA TYR A 267 18.24 0.72 12.16
C TYR A 267 17.93 -0.49 13.02
N ASP A 268 16.69 -0.94 12.91
CA ASP A 268 16.23 -2.23 13.41
C ASP A 268 15.87 -3.11 12.21
N GLU A 269 15.73 -4.43 12.42
CA GLU A 269 15.34 -5.32 11.33
C GLU A 269 14.40 -6.42 11.81
N TYR A 270 13.67 -6.96 10.84
CA TYR A 270 12.96 -8.22 10.97
C TYR A 270 13.50 -9.19 9.92
N VAL A 271 13.85 -10.40 10.33
CA VAL A 271 14.26 -11.49 9.44
C VAL A 271 13.25 -12.64 9.61
N TRP A 272 12.76 -13.20 8.48
CA TRP A 272 11.84 -14.32 8.55
C TRP A 272 12.61 -15.58 8.96
N LYS A 273 12.23 -16.14 10.11
CA LYS A 273 12.88 -17.30 10.69
C LYS A 273 11.88 -18.11 11.51
N ASP A 274 11.87 -19.43 11.33
CA ASP A 274 11.04 -20.37 12.10
C ASP A 274 9.55 -19.99 12.07
N GLY A 275 9.07 -19.56 10.90
CA GLY A 275 7.66 -19.20 10.68
C GLY A 275 7.25 -17.85 11.28
N LYS A 276 8.22 -16.97 11.62
CA LYS A 276 7.93 -15.64 12.19
C LYS A 276 8.98 -14.61 11.77
N TRP A 277 8.60 -13.37 11.82
CA TRP A 277 9.52 -12.24 11.67
C TRP A 277 10.25 -12.01 13.00
N ALA A 278 11.52 -12.40 13.09
CA ALA A 278 12.35 -12.22 14.27
C ALA A 278 12.99 -10.83 14.29
N PHE A 279 12.74 -10.06 15.33
CA PHE A 279 13.22 -8.68 15.49
C PHE A 279 14.65 -8.64 16.04
N THR A 280 15.48 -7.77 15.47
CA THR A 280 16.80 -7.42 15.99
C THR A 280 16.94 -5.89 15.98
N SER A 281 17.35 -5.33 17.10
CA SER A 281 17.56 -3.89 17.22
C SER A 281 19.01 -3.50 16.97
N ASN A 282 19.21 -2.26 16.52
CA ASN A 282 20.50 -1.58 16.40
C ASN A 282 21.47 -2.33 15.46
N ILE A 283 21.01 -2.60 14.24
CA ILE A 283 21.83 -3.24 13.21
C ILE A 283 22.67 -2.22 12.44
N ALA A 284 23.81 -2.68 11.90
CA ALA A 284 24.60 -1.87 10.98
C ALA A 284 24.12 -2.13 9.54
N VAL A 285 23.47 -1.14 8.95
CA VAL A 285 23.03 -1.23 7.55
C VAL A 285 24.09 -0.63 6.65
N ARG A 286 24.80 -1.47 5.92
CA ARG A 286 25.74 -1.03 4.89
C ARG A 286 25.01 -0.94 3.55
N ASN A 287 25.11 0.19 2.89
CA ASN A 287 24.62 0.34 1.52
C ASN A 287 25.37 -0.62 0.59
N SER A 288 24.67 -1.26 -0.31
CA SER A 288 25.27 -2.17 -1.32
C SER A 288 26.37 -1.47 -2.14
N LYS A 289 26.24 -0.16 -2.36
CA LYS A 289 27.26 0.66 -3.05
C LYS A 289 28.56 0.79 -2.26
N ASP A 290 28.54 0.61 -0.94
CA ASP A 290 29.73 0.65 -0.10
C ASP A 290 30.56 -0.64 -0.20
N ARG A 291 29.97 -1.73 -0.64
CA ARG A 291 30.71 -2.99 -0.89
C ARG A 291 31.69 -2.85 -2.07
N GLU A 292 31.35 -2.06 -3.07
CA GLU A 292 32.27 -1.80 -4.20
C GLU A 292 33.37 -0.81 -3.81
N ARG A 293 33.08 0.15 -2.92
CA ARG A 293 34.09 1.12 -2.44
C ARG A 293 35.11 0.51 -1.47
N ASN A 294 34.72 -0.54 -0.75
CA ASN A 294 35.58 -1.19 0.26
C ASN A 294 36.31 -2.44 -0.24
N ARG A 295 36.48 -2.62 -1.55
CA ARG A 295 37.44 -3.60 -2.05
C ARG A 295 38.85 -3.18 -1.63
N PRO A 296 39.64 -4.05 -0.98
CA PRO A 296 41.01 -3.70 -0.68
C PRO A 296 41.74 -3.32 -1.97
N TYR A 297 42.46 -2.23 -1.94
CA TYR A 297 43.27 -1.81 -3.06
C TYR A 297 44.34 -2.89 -3.29
N ASN A 298 44.21 -3.63 -4.39
CA ASN A 298 45.24 -4.57 -4.81
C ASN A 298 46.31 -3.81 -5.62
N ALA A 299 47.43 -3.54 -4.98
CA ALA A 299 48.57 -2.82 -5.58
C ALA A 299 49.38 -3.67 -6.58
N THR A 300 48.87 -4.79 -7.06
CA THR A 300 49.62 -5.73 -7.91
C THR A 300 49.04 -5.89 -9.31
N GLU A 301 48.58 -4.80 -9.94
CA GLU A 301 48.34 -4.78 -11.39
C GLU A 301 48.93 -3.49 -12.00
N ASN A 302 50.26 -3.59 -12.24
CA ASN A 302 51.01 -2.77 -13.19
C ASN A 302 51.81 -3.68 -14.09
#